data_958aa7fc534ef0b6fcc02e3ae540a9d4
#
_entry.id   958aa7fc534ef0b6fcc02e3ae540a9d4
#
_cell.length_a   1.000
_cell.length_b   1.000
_cell.length_c   1.000
_cell.angle_alpha   90.00
_cell.angle_beta   90.00
_cell.angle_gamma   90.00
#
_symmetry.space_group_name_H-M   'P 1'
#
loop_
_entity.id
_entity.type
_entity.pdbx_description
1 polymer ?
#
loop_
_entity_poly.entity_id
_entity_poly.type
_entity_poly.pdbx_seq_one_letter_code
_entity_poly.pdbx_strand_id
1 'polypeptide(L)'
;MQYCNCRFSRIPIFVQIQEMKLLVKKLLLRVGIVFELFFALIASYFIIFFVLAPFTIDKRTTTETLRHEVIIIPEGIHTDILLPIHSTAIDWGKALFIEKDLQVDTFQTHLKFGYGDKNFFLQTKNWSDLTSKTLFRTIFGINEGAIHVNLCSPRDLDTSKIIKLKLSDRQMNKLIHFIKNSIKWSNNFPEQITNHPYSQYDLFFNASKDYSVAYTCNCWTNEGLQVSEQKAGYWTPFKELIFSKYEP
;
A
#
# COMPACT_ATOMS: atom_id res chain seq x y z
N MET A 1 46.62 36.83 53.78
CA MET A 1 45.78 37.00 52.57
C MET A 1 46.56 36.50 51.39
N GLN A 2 46.24 35.25 50.94
CA GLN A 2 46.87 34.61 49.77
C GLN A 2 45.97 34.77 48.60
N TYR A 3 46.37 35.58 47.63
CA TYR A 3 45.66 35.73 46.35
C TYR A 3 45.89 34.48 45.46
N CYS A 4 44.85 33.69 45.24
CA CYS A 4 44.85 32.56 44.26
C CYS A 4 44.77 33.14 42.86
N ASN A 5 45.88 33.16 42.12
CA ASN A 5 45.96 33.59 40.74
C ASN A 5 45.48 32.45 39.84
N CYS A 6 44.19 32.41 39.52
CA CYS A 6 43.68 31.53 38.46
C CYS A 6 44.13 32.05 37.09
N ARG A 7 45.24 31.51 36.56
CA ARG A 7 45.62 31.70 35.17
C ARG A 7 44.63 30.93 34.26
N PHE A 8 43.64 31.63 33.74
CA PHE A 8 42.89 31.16 32.60
C PHE A 8 43.85 31.15 31.38
N SER A 9 44.35 29.99 30.99
CA SER A 9 45.10 29.82 29.75
C SER A 9 44.12 29.92 28.56
N ARG A 10 44.07 31.10 27.94
CA ARG A 10 43.29 31.30 26.71
C ARG A 10 44.01 30.51 25.63
N ILE A 11 43.31 29.49 25.08
CA ILE A 11 43.78 28.77 23.90
C ILE A 11 44.00 29.76 22.76
N PRO A 12 45.18 29.80 22.11
CA PRO A 12 45.44 30.72 21.02
C PRO A 12 44.38 30.65 19.94
N ILE A 13 43.92 31.78 19.42
CA ILE A 13 42.87 31.90 18.39
C ILE A 13 43.21 31.02 17.19
N PHE A 14 44.45 30.88 16.83
CA PHE A 14 44.92 30.01 15.71
C PHE A 14 44.60 28.52 15.95
N VAL A 15 44.72 28.03 17.18
CA VAL A 15 44.40 26.64 17.55
C VAL A 15 42.89 26.42 17.47
N GLN A 16 42.10 27.39 17.97
CA GLN A 16 40.64 27.31 17.87
C GLN A 16 40.14 27.29 16.43
N ILE A 17 40.77 28.06 15.52
CA ILE A 17 40.44 28.03 14.08
C ILE A 17 40.80 26.71 13.46
N GLN A 18 41.91 26.07 13.80
CA GLN A 18 42.29 24.75 13.28
C GLN A 18 41.34 23.65 13.76
N GLU A 19 41.00 23.65 15.06
CA GLU A 19 40.05 22.70 15.60
C GLU A 19 38.67 22.85 14.93
N MET A 20 38.20 24.08 14.73
CA MET A 20 36.94 24.37 14.05
C MET A 20 36.97 23.86 12.60
N LYS A 21 38.08 24.09 11.85
CA LYS A 21 38.23 23.54 10.49
C LYS A 21 38.18 22.00 10.46
N LEU A 22 38.82 21.35 11.44
CA LEU A 22 38.80 19.89 11.55
C LEU A 22 37.38 19.35 11.88
N LEU A 23 36.67 20.05 12.77
CA LEU A 23 35.27 19.70 13.10
C LEU A 23 34.35 19.85 11.88
N VAL A 24 34.47 20.94 11.14
CA VAL A 24 33.73 21.18 9.89
C VAL A 24 34.04 20.09 8.87
N LYS A 25 35.31 19.74 8.66
CA LYS A 25 35.73 18.66 7.74
C LYS A 25 35.12 17.31 8.16
N LYS A 26 35.14 16.97 9.46
CA LYS A 26 34.53 15.75 9.97
C LYS A 26 33.00 15.75 9.80
N LEU A 27 32.35 16.90 10.00
CA LEU A 27 30.92 17.05 9.80
C LEU A 27 30.55 16.84 8.32
N LEU A 28 31.27 17.51 7.41
CA LEU A 28 31.06 17.37 5.95
C LEU A 28 31.27 15.92 5.48
N LEU A 29 32.31 15.24 6.01
CA LEU A 29 32.53 13.82 5.70
C LEU A 29 31.35 12.95 6.17
N ARG A 30 30.84 13.17 7.41
CA ARG A 30 29.68 12.41 7.93
C ARG A 30 28.43 12.67 7.10
N VAL A 31 28.17 13.93 6.73
CA VAL A 31 27.06 14.29 5.84
C VAL A 31 27.21 13.59 4.49
N GLY A 32 28.42 13.60 3.91
CA GLY A 32 28.70 12.88 2.65
C GLY A 32 28.38 11.38 2.74
N ILE A 33 28.86 10.72 3.81
CA ILE A 33 28.57 9.28 4.04
C ILE A 33 27.06 9.03 4.14
N VAL A 34 26.31 9.89 4.86
CA VAL A 34 24.84 9.75 4.98
C VAL A 34 24.16 9.85 3.60
N PHE A 35 24.61 10.81 2.77
CA PHE A 35 24.12 10.93 1.39
C PHE A 35 24.43 9.70 0.54
N GLU A 36 25.67 9.19 0.60
CA GLU A 36 26.07 7.98 -0.14
C GLU A 36 25.22 6.78 0.28
N LEU A 37 25.03 6.56 1.58
CA LEU A 37 24.19 5.47 2.10
C LEU A 37 22.72 5.62 1.65
N PHE A 38 22.19 6.84 1.65
CA PHE A 38 20.83 7.13 1.18
C PHE A 38 20.67 6.80 -0.30
N PHE A 39 21.60 7.23 -1.15
CA PHE A 39 21.55 6.92 -2.58
C PHE A 39 21.80 5.42 -2.85
N ALA A 40 22.68 4.77 -2.09
CA ALA A 40 22.89 3.32 -2.18
C ALA A 40 21.61 2.54 -1.83
N LEU A 41 20.85 2.99 -0.81
CA LEU A 41 19.57 2.39 -0.45
C LEU A 41 18.54 2.53 -1.58
N ILE A 42 18.41 3.72 -2.17
CA ILE A 42 17.53 3.95 -3.32
C ILE A 42 17.94 3.09 -4.51
N ALA A 43 19.23 3.06 -4.82
CA ALA A 43 19.74 2.24 -5.92
C ALA A 43 19.48 0.75 -5.69
N SER A 44 19.66 0.25 -4.45
CA SER A 44 19.37 -1.15 -4.12
C SER A 44 17.88 -1.48 -4.28
N TYR A 45 16.99 -0.56 -3.90
CA TYR A 45 15.55 -0.73 -4.12
C TYR A 45 15.22 -0.91 -5.60
N PHE A 46 15.76 -0.06 -6.47
CA PHE A 46 15.54 -0.17 -7.92
C PHE A 46 16.23 -1.40 -8.53
N ILE A 47 17.43 -1.78 -8.06
CA ILE A 47 18.07 -3.02 -8.50
C ILE A 47 17.21 -4.24 -8.19
N ILE A 48 16.71 -4.36 -6.95
CA ILE A 48 15.81 -5.44 -6.53
C ILE A 48 14.54 -5.42 -7.40
N PHE A 49 13.97 -4.23 -7.60
CA PHE A 49 12.82 -4.05 -8.48
C PHE A 49 13.07 -4.60 -9.89
N PHE A 50 14.12 -4.16 -10.56
CA PHE A 50 14.44 -4.59 -11.93
C PHE A 50 14.80 -6.08 -12.01
N VAL A 51 15.42 -6.63 -10.97
CA VAL A 51 15.71 -8.07 -10.89
C VAL A 51 14.44 -8.89 -10.74
N LEU A 52 13.51 -8.46 -9.90
CA LEU A 52 12.29 -9.24 -9.61
C LEU A 52 11.15 -9.00 -10.61
N ALA A 53 11.12 -7.84 -11.25
CA ALA A 53 10.06 -7.44 -12.19
C ALA A 53 9.74 -8.46 -13.30
N PRO A 54 10.73 -9.09 -13.98
CA PRO A 54 10.45 -10.01 -15.08
C PRO A 54 9.86 -11.35 -14.60
N PHE A 55 10.09 -11.73 -13.35
CA PHE A 55 9.67 -13.03 -12.87
C PHE A 55 8.15 -13.08 -12.63
N THR A 56 7.54 -14.15 -13.10
CA THR A 56 6.11 -14.42 -12.98
C THR A 56 5.89 -15.71 -12.23
N ILE A 57 5.00 -15.68 -11.25
CA ILE A 57 4.44 -16.86 -10.60
C ILE A 57 3.13 -17.15 -11.33
N ASP A 58 3.01 -18.32 -11.95
CA ASP A 58 1.78 -18.76 -12.58
C ASP A 58 1.39 -20.14 -12.03
N LYS A 59 0.36 -20.17 -11.22
CA LYS A 59 -0.16 -21.39 -10.58
C LYS A 59 -1.55 -21.79 -11.11
N ARG A 60 -1.97 -21.25 -12.27
CA ARG A 60 -3.29 -21.45 -12.85
C ARG A 60 -3.50 -22.86 -13.44
N THR A 61 -3.03 -23.90 -12.77
CA THR A 61 -3.20 -25.30 -13.17
C THR A 61 -4.35 -25.91 -12.38
N THR A 62 -5.58 -25.59 -12.74
CA THR A 62 -6.74 -26.22 -12.10
C THR A 62 -7.58 -26.97 -13.12
N THR A 63 -8.02 -28.16 -12.72
CA THR A 63 -9.07 -28.93 -13.44
C THR A 63 -10.47 -28.58 -12.94
N GLU A 64 -10.56 -27.68 -11.94
CA GLU A 64 -11.81 -27.27 -11.33
C GLU A 64 -12.61 -26.34 -12.26
N THR A 65 -13.93 -26.38 -12.13
CA THR A 65 -14.80 -25.45 -12.87
C THR A 65 -14.60 -24.02 -12.38
N LEU A 66 -14.34 -23.10 -13.30
CA LEU A 66 -14.16 -21.69 -13.02
C LEU A 66 -15.52 -20.96 -13.06
N ARG A 67 -16.05 -20.56 -11.92
CA ARG A 67 -17.42 -20.01 -11.78
C ARG A 67 -17.47 -18.56 -11.32
N HIS A 68 -16.43 -18.09 -10.63
CA HIS A 68 -16.42 -16.78 -9.99
C HIS A 68 -15.62 -15.79 -10.85
N GLU A 69 -16.24 -14.67 -11.19
CA GLU A 69 -15.56 -13.57 -11.85
C GLU A 69 -14.96 -12.63 -10.79
N VAL A 70 -13.70 -12.26 -11.01
CA VAL A 70 -12.95 -11.26 -10.25
C VAL A 70 -12.34 -10.30 -11.25
N ILE A 71 -12.43 -8.99 -10.95
CA ILE A 71 -11.90 -7.97 -11.84
C ILE A 71 -10.82 -7.18 -11.07
N ILE A 72 -9.64 -7.03 -11.67
CA ILE A 72 -8.61 -6.12 -11.19
C ILE A 72 -8.70 -4.85 -12.01
N ILE A 73 -8.83 -3.73 -11.32
CA ILE A 73 -8.97 -2.41 -11.95
C ILE A 73 -7.82 -1.49 -11.56
N PRO A 74 -7.32 -0.66 -12.49
CA PRO A 74 -6.38 0.40 -12.15
C PRO A 74 -7.16 1.61 -11.63
N GLU A 75 -6.73 2.16 -10.49
CA GLU A 75 -7.29 3.38 -9.92
C GLU A 75 -6.14 4.36 -9.64
N GLY A 76 -5.95 5.38 -10.51
CA GLY A 76 -4.80 6.28 -10.40
C GLY A 76 -3.47 5.52 -10.47
N ILE A 77 -2.71 5.51 -9.36
CA ILE A 77 -1.41 4.79 -9.24
C ILE A 77 -1.53 3.41 -8.57
N HIS A 78 -2.70 3.03 -8.09
CA HIS A 78 -2.94 1.78 -7.40
C HIS A 78 -3.91 0.86 -8.16
N THR A 79 -4.16 -0.31 -7.60
CA THR A 79 -5.08 -1.31 -8.14
C THR A 79 -6.06 -1.74 -7.06
N ASP A 80 -7.31 -1.98 -7.49
CA ASP A 80 -8.36 -2.54 -6.65
C ASP A 80 -8.81 -3.90 -7.15
N ILE A 81 -9.31 -4.72 -6.22
CA ILE A 81 -9.96 -6.00 -6.48
C ILE A 81 -11.48 -5.77 -6.43
N LEU A 82 -12.15 -6.03 -7.54
CA LEU A 82 -13.59 -5.88 -7.66
C LEU A 82 -14.28 -7.25 -7.59
N LEU A 83 -15.24 -7.37 -6.69
CA LEU A 83 -16.01 -8.58 -6.42
C LEU A 83 -17.51 -8.27 -6.36
N PRO A 84 -18.40 -9.20 -6.78
CA PRO A 84 -19.83 -9.06 -6.53
C PRO A 84 -20.13 -8.96 -5.02
N ILE A 85 -21.08 -8.09 -4.63
CA ILE A 85 -21.55 -7.98 -3.24
C ILE A 85 -22.11 -9.30 -2.75
N HIS A 86 -22.94 -9.92 -3.59
CA HIS A 86 -23.57 -11.21 -3.32
C HIS A 86 -23.10 -12.24 -4.35
N SER A 87 -22.61 -13.35 -3.89
CA SER A 87 -22.20 -14.49 -4.72
C SER A 87 -22.53 -15.81 -3.99
N THR A 88 -22.40 -16.93 -4.68
CA THR A 88 -22.50 -18.24 -4.04
C THR A 88 -21.42 -18.51 -3.02
N ALA A 89 -20.30 -17.79 -3.10
CA ALA A 89 -19.15 -17.95 -2.20
C ALA A 89 -19.23 -17.07 -0.96
N ILE A 90 -19.81 -15.86 -1.08
CA ILE A 90 -19.89 -14.90 0.02
C ILE A 90 -20.98 -13.86 -0.22
N ASP A 91 -21.56 -13.39 0.88
CA ASP A 91 -22.33 -12.15 1.00
C ASP A 91 -21.47 -11.14 1.78
N TRP A 92 -20.90 -10.19 1.08
CA TRP A 92 -20.00 -9.19 1.68
C TRP A 92 -20.73 -8.23 2.61
N GLY A 93 -22.02 -7.93 2.35
CA GLY A 93 -22.84 -7.11 3.23
C GLY A 93 -22.88 -7.68 4.64
N LYS A 94 -23.18 -8.97 4.75
CA LYS A 94 -23.19 -9.71 6.02
C LYS A 94 -21.78 -9.92 6.56
N ALA A 95 -20.84 -10.31 5.72
CA ALA A 95 -19.49 -10.64 6.13
C ALA A 95 -18.72 -9.47 6.74
N LEU A 96 -19.03 -8.23 6.34
CA LEU A 96 -18.44 -7.00 6.85
C LEU A 96 -19.37 -6.18 7.74
N PHE A 97 -20.61 -6.65 7.99
CA PHE A 97 -21.62 -5.95 8.79
C PHE A 97 -22.00 -4.57 8.23
N ILE A 98 -21.98 -4.42 6.91
CA ILE A 98 -22.19 -3.15 6.20
C ILE A 98 -23.55 -3.07 5.49
N GLU A 99 -24.48 -4.00 5.72
CA GLU A 99 -25.80 -4.03 5.07
C GLU A 99 -26.59 -2.72 5.25
N LYS A 100 -26.43 -2.07 6.39
CA LYS A 100 -27.10 -0.79 6.70
C LYS A 100 -26.44 0.42 6.06
N ASP A 101 -25.13 0.32 5.80
CA ASP A 101 -24.33 1.39 5.19
C ASP A 101 -24.41 1.33 3.65
N LEU A 102 -24.71 0.14 3.13
CA LEU A 102 -24.94 -0.07 1.71
C LEU A 102 -26.38 0.37 1.37
N GLN A 103 -26.60 1.63 1.08
CA GLN A 103 -27.78 2.07 0.35
C GLN A 103 -27.63 1.56 -1.10
N VAL A 104 -27.90 0.28 -1.29
CA VAL A 104 -27.71 -0.40 -2.58
C VAL A 104 -28.73 0.14 -3.56
N ASP A 105 -28.33 1.07 -4.39
CA ASP A 105 -29.02 1.31 -5.65
C ASP A 105 -28.93 0.02 -6.50
N THR A 106 -30.01 -0.35 -7.18
CA THR A 106 -30.12 -1.59 -7.98
C THR A 106 -29.03 -1.76 -9.03
N PHE A 107 -28.28 -0.69 -9.34
CA PHE A 107 -27.20 -0.67 -10.31
C PHE A 107 -25.81 -0.99 -9.72
N GLN A 108 -25.63 -0.81 -8.40
CA GLN A 108 -24.36 -1.02 -7.73
C GLN A 108 -24.33 -2.44 -7.15
N THR A 109 -23.67 -3.33 -7.86
CA THR A 109 -23.69 -4.77 -7.56
C THR A 109 -22.34 -5.32 -7.11
N HIS A 110 -21.29 -4.45 -7.04
CA HIS A 110 -19.92 -4.87 -6.75
C HIS A 110 -19.29 -3.97 -5.69
N LEU A 111 -18.32 -4.55 -4.98
CA LEU A 111 -17.41 -3.84 -4.08
C LEU A 111 -16.01 -3.83 -4.68
N LYS A 112 -15.40 -2.65 -4.68
CA LYS A 112 -13.98 -2.46 -4.89
C LYS A 112 -13.26 -2.57 -3.56
N PHE A 113 -12.21 -3.37 -3.48
CA PHE A 113 -11.33 -3.49 -2.33
C PHE A 113 -9.96 -2.96 -2.70
N GLY A 114 -9.54 -1.90 -2.04
CA GLY A 114 -8.22 -1.31 -2.16
C GLY A 114 -7.49 -1.30 -0.82
N TYR A 115 -6.17 -1.39 -0.85
CA TYR A 115 -5.30 -1.27 0.32
C TYR A 115 -4.39 -0.06 0.16
N GLY A 116 -4.12 0.67 1.23
CA GLY A 116 -3.24 1.83 1.17
C GLY A 116 -2.83 2.38 2.53
N ASP A 117 -2.05 3.44 2.49
CA ASP A 117 -1.70 4.23 3.67
C ASP A 117 -2.95 4.92 4.22
N LYS A 118 -3.25 4.67 5.50
CA LYS A 118 -4.44 5.18 6.17
C LYS A 118 -4.50 6.70 6.16
N ASN A 119 -3.39 7.37 6.46
CA ASN A 119 -3.35 8.83 6.49
C ASN A 119 -3.52 9.41 5.09
N PHE A 120 -2.91 8.77 4.09
CA PHE A 120 -3.09 9.16 2.69
C PHE A 120 -4.56 9.07 2.30
N PHE A 121 -5.22 7.94 2.52
CA PHE A 121 -6.65 7.77 2.21
C PHE A 121 -7.54 8.77 2.93
N LEU A 122 -7.30 9.04 4.23
CA LEU A 122 -8.19 9.89 4.99
C LEU A 122 -7.97 11.39 4.77
N GLN A 123 -6.78 11.80 4.33
CA GLN A 123 -6.41 13.22 4.18
C GLN A 123 -6.38 13.69 2.73
N THR A 124 -6.32 12.78 1.75
CA THR A 124 -6.13 13.09 0.33
C THR A 124 -7.34 12.63 -0.47
N LYS A 125 -8.45 13.36 -0.39
CA LYS A 125 -9.67 13.06 -1.16
C LYS A 125 -9.45 13.24 -2.66
N ASN A 126 -8.65 14.24 -3.04
CA ASN A 126 -8.25 14.52 -4.40
C ASN A 126 -6.73 14.64 -4.49
N TRP A 127 -6.16 14.39 -5.65
CA TRP A 127 -4.73 14.56 -5.91
C TRP A 127 -4.22 15.97 -5.61
N SER A 128 -5.10 16.99 -5.74
CA SER A 128 -4.80 18.38 -5.38
C SER A 128 -4.54 18.59 -3.88
N ASP A 129 -5.04 17.71 -3.03
CA ASP A 129 -4.91 17.81 -1.57
C ASP A 129 -3.59 17.20 -1.07
N LEU A 130 -2.82 16.60 -1.99
CA LEU A 130 -1.55 15.95 -1.68
C LEU A 130 -0.50 16.98 -1.25
N THR A 131 -0.11 16.94 0.02
CA THR A 131 0.99 17.75 0.54
C THR A 131 2.32 17.01 0.43
N SER A 132 3.42 17.77 0.26
CA SER A 132 4.78 17.20 0.27
C SER A 132 5.09 16.43 1.57
N LYS A 133 4.54 16.87 2.69
CA LYS A 133 4.66 16.20 3.99
C LYS A 133 3.96 14.84 4.00
N THR A 134 2.72 14.76 3.49
CA THR A 134 1.97 13.49 3.38
C THR A 134 2.71 12.53 2.47
N LEU A 135 3.15 13.00 1.29
CA LEU A 135 3.91 12.20 0.34
C LEU A 135 5.21 11.66 0.95
N PHE A 136 5.99 12.52 1.63
CA PHE A 136 7.23 12.11 2.29
C PHE A 136 7.00 11.05 3.36
N ARG A 137 5.96 11.20 4.20
CA ARG A 137 5.61 10.20 5.22
C ARG A 137 5.17 8.88 4.60
N THR A 138 4.38 8.91 3.53
CA THR A 138 3.93 7.71 2.83
C THR A 138 5.10 6.96 2.18
N ILE A 139 6.08 7.68 1.61
CA ILE A 139 7.24 7.06 0.97
C ILE A 139 8.26 6.54 1.98
N PHE A 140 8.58 7.30 3.02
CA PHE A 140 9.68 6.99 3.94
C PHE A 140 9.21 6.47 5.30
N GLY A 141 7.90 6.41 5.55
CA GLY A 141 7.32 5.91 6.78
C GLY A 141 6.93 4.44 6.71
N ILE A 142 6.76 3.84 7.88
CA ILE A 142 5.91 2.67 8.11
C ILE A 142 4.66 3.22 8.75
N ASN A 143 3.54 3.17 8.04
CA ASN A 143 2.30 3.81 8.45
C ASN A 143 1.20 2.76 8.63
N GLU A 144 0.21 3.05 9.47
CA GLU A 144 -0.98 2.21 9.54
C GLU A 144 -1.59 2.05 8.14
N GLY A 145 -1.95 0.81 7.80
CA GLY A 145 -2.68 0.51 6.58
C GLY A 145 -4.18 0.67 6.77
N ALA A 146 -4.89 0.90 5.67
CA ALA A 146 -6.34 0.84 5.62
C ALA A 146 -6.82 0.05 4.41
N ILE A 147 -7.98 -0.61 4.56
CA ILE A 147 -8.74 -1.19 3.45
C ILE A 147 -9.86 -0.22 3.11
N HIS A 148 -9.85 0.25 1.87
CA HIS A 148 -10.92 1.02 1.28
C HIS A 148 -11.90 0.07 0.59
N VAL A 149 -13.17 0.17 0.94
CA VAL A 149 -14.26 -0.58 0.31
C VAL A 149 -15.21 0.42 -0.32
N ASN A 150 -15.37 0.34 -1.63
CA ASN A 150 -16.24 1.24 -2.37
C ASN A 150 -17.28 0.46 -3.17
N LEU A 151 -18.54 0.89 -3.05
CA LEU A 151 -19.66 0.33 -3.78
C LEU A 151 -19.67 0.89 -5.21
N CYS A 152 -19.75 0.03 -6.21
CA CYS A 152 -19.70 0.46 -7.61
C CYS A 152 -20.49 -0.43 -8.57
N SER A 153 -20.73 0.10 -9.77
CA SER A 153 -21.29 -0.63 -10.89
C SER A 153 -20.18 -1.04 -11.87
N PRO A 154 -20.10 -2.30 -12.29
CA PRO A 154 -19.16 -2.71 -13.34
C PRO A 154 -19.41 -2.02 -14.69
N ARG A 155 -20.58 -1.41 -14.87
CA ARG A 155 -20.93 -0.70 -16.12
C ARG A 155 -20.17 0.60 -16.30
N ASP A 156 -19.70 1.18 -15.15
CA ASP A 156 -18.99 2.45 -15.14
C ASP A 156 -17.47 2.30 -15.34
N LEU A 157 -17.00 1.05 -15.53
CA LEU A 157 -15.58 0.74 -15.67
C LEU A 157 -15.11 0.91 -17.12
N ASP A 158 -13.92 1.48 -17.28
CA ASP A 158 -13.18 1.44 -18.56
C ASP A 158 -12.67 0.01 -18.80
N THR A 159 -13.42 -0.75 -19.60
CA THR A 159 -13.12 -2.17 -19.85
C THR A 159 -11.84 -2.41 -20.63
N SER A 160 -11.25 -1.38 -21.23
CA SER A 160 -9.99 -1.48 -21.99
C SER A 160 -8.76 -1.66 -21.09
N LYS A 161 -8.88 -1.37 -19.79
CA LYS A 161 -7.76 -1.32 -18.84
C LYS A 161 -7.91 -2.28 -17.66
N ILE A 162 -8.84 -3.22 -17.70
CA ILE A 162 -9.12 -4.13 -16.60
C ILE A 162 -8.59 -5.55 -16.89
N ILE A 163 -8.30 -6.30 -15.82
CA ILE A 163 -8.02 -7.74 -15.90
C ILE A 163 -9.24 -8.49 -15.39
N LYS A 164 -9.85 -9.31 -16.24
CA LYS A 164 -10.96 -10.22 -15.88
C LYS A 164 -10.41 -11.61 -15.60
N LEU A 165 -10.68 -12.12 -14.42
CA LEU A 165 -10.24 -13.43 -13.95
C LEU A 165 -11.45 -14.31 -13.69
N LYS A 166 -11.31 -15.60 -13.96
CA LYS A 166 -12.28 -16.62 -13.54
C LYS A 166 -11.61 -17.56 -12.54
N LEU A 167 -12.21 -17.72 -11.39
CA LEU A 167 -11.71 -18.52 -10.28
C LEU A 167 -12.60 -19.72 -10.01
N SER A 168 -12.01 -20.81 -9.54
CA SER A 168 -12.74 -21.94 -8.95
C SER A 168 -13.23 -21.59 -7.53
N ASP A 169 -14.12 -22.42 -6.97
CA ASP A 169 -14.61 -22.24 -5.60
C ASP A 169 -13.45 -22.20 -4.59
N ARG A 170 -12.44 -23.05 -4.75
CA ARG A 170 -11.25 -23.10 -3.90
C ARG A 170 -10.40 -21.84 -4.02
N GLN A 171 -10.17 -21.37 -5.23
CA GLN A 171 -9.40 -20.14 -5.48
C GLN A 171 -10.12 -18.92 -4.95
N MET A 172 -11.44 -18.83 -5.15
CA MET A 172 -12.29 -17.75 -4.63
C MET A 172 -12.28 -17.72 -3.10
N ASN A 173 -12.41 -18.88 -2.45
CA ASN A 173 -12.32 -18.97 -0.99
C ASN A 173 -10.97 -18.47 -0.44
N LYS A 174 -9.86 -18.78 -1.12
CA LYS A 174 -8.55 -18.24 -0.75
C LYS A 174 -8.50 -16.72 -0.84
N LEU A 175 -9.05 -16.15 -1.91
CA LEU A 175 -9.12 -14.69 -2.09
C LEU A 175 -10.00 -14.03 -1.03
N ILE A 176 -11.16 -14.61 -0.73
CA ILE A 176 -12.06 -14.14 0.33
C ILE A 176 -11.34 -14.14 1.69
N HIS A 177 -10.67 -15.24 2.03
CA HIS A 177 -9.88 -15.34 3.25
C HIS A 177 -8.78 -14.28 3.31
N PHE A 178 -8.06 -14.06 2.22
CA PHE A 178 -7.03 -13.04 2.11
C PHE A 178 -7.61 -11.64 2.39
N ILE A 179 -8.71 -11.26 1.73
CA ILE A 179 -9.34 -9.96 1.92
C ILE A 179 -9.82 -9.78 3.37
N LYS A 180 -10.51 -10.78 3.92
CA LYS A 180 -10.97 -10.74 5.33
C LYS A 180 -9.81 -10.61 6.31
N ASN A 181 -8.72 -11.35 6.10
CA ASN A 181 -7.53 -11.29 6.96
C ASN A 181 -6.73 -9.99 6.78
N SER A 182 -6.93 -9.26 5.69
CA SER A 182 -6.35 -7.94 5.48
C SER A 182 -7.02 -6.86 6.32
N ILE A 183 -8.24 -7.10 6.79
CA ILE A 183 -8.99 -6.22 7.70
C ILE A 183 -8.63 -6.58 9.14
N LYS A 184 -8.47 -5.58 9.99
CA LYS A 184 -8.31 -5.78 11.43
C LYS A 184 -9.68 -6.00 12.08
N TRP A 185 -9.76 -7.01 12.97
CA TRP A 185 -10.99 -7.40 13.64
C TRP A 185 -10.84 -7.23 15.15
N SER A 186 -11.91 -6.74 15.79
CA SER A 186 -12.02 -6.66 17.25
C SER A 186 -13.37 -7.20 17.66
N ASN A 187 -13.39 -8.14 18.62
CA ASN A 187 -14.62 -8.79 19.12
C ASN A 187 -15.51 -9.36 18.00
N ASN A 188 -14.93 -9.96 16.96
CA ASN A 188 -15.61 -10.50 15.77
C ASN A 188 -16.25 -9.43 14.84
N PHE A 189 -15.97 -8.16 15.04
CA PHE A 189 -16.39 -7.08 14.13
C PHE A 189 -15.18 -6.48 13.42
N PRO A 190 -15.31 -6.10 12.14
CA PRO A 190 -14.24 -5.40 11.43
C PRO A 190 -14.06 -4.00 12.04
N GLU A 191 -12.81 -3.58 12.24
CA GLU A 191 -12.52 -2.23 12.76
C GLU A 191 -12.76 -1.17 11.67
N GLN A 192 -14.01 -0.69 11.60
CA GLN A 192 -14.38 0.37 10.66
C GLN A 192 -13.87 1.73 11.14
N ILE A 193 -13.34 2.50 10.20
CA ILE A 193 -12.92 3.89 10.42
C ILE A 193 -14.12 4.78 10.13
N THR A 194 -14.72 5.33 11.18
CA THR A 194 -15.89 6.19 11.10
C THR A 194 -15.51 7.65 10.79
N ASN A 195 -16.44 8.44 10.23
CA ASN A 195 -16.32 9.89 9.98
C ASN A 195 -15.36 10.33 8.86
N HIS A 196 -14.99 9.43 7.94
CA HIS A 196 -14.11 9.77 6.81
C HIS A 196 -14.59 9.24 5.44
N PRO A 197 -15.89 9.15 5.13
CA PRO A 197 -16.30 8.73 3.79
C PRO A 197 -15.99 9.83 2.76
N TYR A 198 -15.50 9.45 1.59
CA TYR A 198 -15.42 10.36 0.44
C TYR A 198 -16.81 10.60 -0.15
N SER A 199 -17.63 9.55 -0.13
CA SER A 199 -19.02 9.55 -0.56
C SER A 199 -19.84 8.63 0.37
N GLN A 200 -21.15 8.57 0.19
CA GLN A 200 -22.01 7.60 0.88
C GLN A 200 -21.72 6.13 0.48
N TYR A 201 -20.90 5.90 -0.52
CA TYR A 201 -20.55 4.59 -1.05
C TYR A 201 -19.16 4.10 -0.60
N ASP A 202 -18.45 4.90 0.20
CA ASP A 202 -17.09 4.60 0.63
C ASP A 202 -17.05 4.20 2.11
N LEU A 203 -16.39 3.08 2.37
CA LEU A 203 -16.14 2.57 3.71
C LEU A 203 -14.64 2.32 3.89
N PHE A 204 -14.13 2.60 5.07
CA PHE A 204 -12.74 2.37 5.41
C PHE A 204 -12.62 1.48 6.64
N PHE A 205 -11.69 0.54 6.61
CA PHE A 205 -11.38 -0.35 7.72
C PHE A 205 -9.91 -0.28 8.05
N ASN A 206 -9.55 -0.43 9.32
CA ASN A 206 -8.16 -0.59 9.70
C ASN A 206 -7.61 -1.88 9.08
N ALA A 207 -6.44 -1.80 8.44
CA ALA A 207 -5.78 -2.97 7.88
C ALA A 207 -5.01 -3.72 8.97
N SER A 208 -4.87 -5.04 8.78
CA SER A 208 -4.06 -5.89 9.66
C SER A 208 -2.55 -5.72 9.46
N LYS A 209 -2.12 -5.22 8.30
CA LYS A 209 -0.72 -4.93 7.97
C LYS A 209 -0.49 -3.43 7.86
N ASP A 210 0.73 -3.01 8.20
CA ASP A 210 1.19 -1.64 7.99
C ASP A 210 1.60 -1.41 6.54
N TYR A 211 1.41 -0.17 6.06
CA TYR A 211 1.82 0.26 4.73
C TYR A 211 3.28 0.71 4.72
N SER A 212 4.00 0.36 3.66
CA SER A 212 5.35 0.85 3.40
C SER A 212 5.69 0.79 1.91
N VAL A 213 6.81 1.39 1.49
CA VAL A 213 7.29 1.27 0.10
C VAL A 213 7.66 -0.17 -0.29
N ALA A 214 7.96 -1.03 0.68
CA ALA A 214 8.20 -2.46 0.44
C ALA A 214 6.90 -3.26 0.30
N TYR A 215 5.79 -2.76 0.88
CA TYR A 215 4.47 -3.37 0.81
C TYR A 215 3.42 -2.31 0.47
N THR A 216 3.29 -2.03 -0.81
CA THR A 216 2.37 -1.01 -1.35
C THR A 216 0.97 -1.58 -1.60
N CYS A 217 0.04 -0.72 -2.02
CA CYS A 217 -1.29 -1.12 -2.52
C CYS A 217 -1.21 -2.19 -3.63
N ASN A 218 -0.30 -2.02 -4.58
CA ASN A 218 -0.11 -2.97 -5.67
C ASN A 218 0.51 -4.30 -5.19
N CYS A 219 1.37 -4.27 -4.18
CA CYS A 219 1.86 -5.49 -3.53
C CYS A 219 0.73 -6.28 -2.87
N TRP A 220 -0.24 -5.59 -2.23
CA TRP A 220 -1.41 -6.22 -1.64
C TRP A 220 -2.30 -6.91 -2.69
N THR A 221 -2.61 -6.23 -3.79
CA THR A 221 -3.36 -6.82 -4.90
C THR A 221 -2.63 -8.03 -5.48
N ASN A 222 -1.31 -7.92 -5.68
CA ASN A 222 -0.48 -9.02 -6.17
C ASN A 222 -0.45 -10.22 -5.20
N GLU A 223 -0.41 -9.98 -3.87
CA GLU A 223 -0.53 -11.04 -2.87
C GLU A 223 -1.89 -11.75 -2.98
N GLY A 224 -2.98 -10.99 -3.19
CA GLY A 224 -4.31 -11.55 -3.46
C GLY A 224 -4.33 -12.46 -4.69
N LEU A 225 -3.64 -12.06 -5.77
CA LEU A 225 -3.48 -12.89 -6.96
C LEU A 225 -2.65 -14.16 -6.68
N GLN A 226 -1.56 -14.04 -5.91
CA GLN A 226 -0.71 -15.19 -5.55
C GLN A 226 -1.47 -16.23 -4.71
N VAL A 227 -2.19 -15.79 -3.67
CA VAL A 227 -2.92 -16.71 -2.77
C VAL A 227 -4.10 -17.36 -3.47
N SER A 228 -4.74 -16.66 -4.42
CA SER A 228 -5.81 -17.21 -5.27
C SER A 228 -5.28 -17.98 -6.47
N GLU A 229 -3.96 -18.25 -6.51
CA GLU A 229 -3.32 -19.05 -7.56
C GLU A 229 -3.46 -18.45 -8.96
N GLN A 230 -3.54 -17.15 -9.05
CA GLN A 230 -3.55 -16.43 -10.31
C GLN A 230 -2.11 -16.05 -10.73
N LYS A 231 -1.96 -15.61 -11.95
CA LYS A 231 -0.70 -15.09 -12.48
C LYS A 231 -0.30 -13.85 -11.69
N ALA A 232 0.91 -13.81 -11.13
CA ALA A 232 1.38 -12.74 -10.26
C ALA A 232 2.88 -12.53 -10.39
N GLY A 233 3.39 -11.40 -9.90
CA GLY A 233 4.82 -11.16 -9.77
C GLY A 233 5.34 -11.60 -8.39
N TYR A 234 6.66 -11.66 -8.22
CA TYR A 234 7.28 -11.88 -6.90
C TYR A 234 7.11 -10.66 -5.99
N TRP A 235 7.28 -9.48 -6.55
CA TRP A 235 7.11 -8.20 -5.86
C TRP A 235 6.68 -7.14 -6.87
N THR A 236 5.57 -6.46 -6.60
CA THR A 236 4.92 -5.56 -7.56
C THR A 236 4.53 -4.25 -6.89
N PRO A 237 5.49 -3.36 -6.58
CA PRO A 237 5.19 -2.07 -5.97
C PRO A 237 4.43 -1.10 -6.89
N PHE A 238 4.42 -1.35 -8.21
CA PHE A 238 3.76 -0.55 -9.23
C PHE A 238 2.69 -1.38 -9.98
N LYS A 239 1.57 -0.75 -10.33
CA LYS A 239 0.44 -1.40 -11.01
C LYS A 239 0.82 -1.99 -12.38
N GLU A 240 1.72 -1.32 -13.10
CA GLU A 240 2.18 -1.74 -14.43
C GLU A 240 2.75 -3.16 -14.40
N LEU A 241 3.38 -3.56 -13.29
CA LEU A 241 3.90 -4.92 -13.12
C LEU A 241 2.81 -5.97 -12.98
N ILE A 242 1.65 -5.61 -12.43
CA ILE A 242 0.50 -6.52 -12.37
C ILE A 242 -0.07 -6.68 -13.78
N PHE A 243 -0.36 -5.55 -14.45
CA PHE A 243 -1.00 -5.55 -15.77
C PHE A 243 -0.12 -6.22 -16.83
N SER A 244 1.19 -5.96 -16.83
CA SER A 244 2.14 -6.61 -17.77
C SER A 244 2.18 -8.13 -17.70
N LYS A 245 1.70 -8.74 -16.59
CA LYS A 245 1.58 -10.21 -16.50
C LYS A 245 0.40 -10.77 -17.30
N TYR A 246 -0.59 -9.93 -17.63
CA TYR A 246 -1.83 -10.30 -18.30
C TYR A 246 -1.93 -9.76 -19.73
N GLU A 247 -0.98 -8.93 -20.13
CA GLU A 247 -0.83 -8.53 -21.52
C GLU A 247 -0.38 -9.74 -22.36
N PRO A 248 -0.84 -9.84 -23.63
CA PRO A 248 -0.50 -10.95 -24.52
C PRO A 248 0.97 -11.01 -24.89
#